data_f28eba13170ef89547ae4d720f643014
#
_entry.id   f28eba13170ef89547ae4d720f643014
#
_cell.length_a   1.000
_cell.length_b   1.000
_cell.length_c   1.000
_cell.angle_alpha   90.00
_cell.angle_beta   90.00
_cell.angle_gamma   90.00
#
_symmetry.space_group_name_H-M   'P 1'
#
loop_
_entity.id
_entity.type
_entity.pdbx_description
1 polymer ?
#
loop_
_entity_poly.entity_id
_entity_poly.type
_entity_poly.pdbx_seq_one_letter_code
_entity_poly.pdbx_strand_id
1 'polypeptide(L)'
;MTTIAQTRTEPPWLLFIFTLPTKGASQRVHTWRKLRRYGALALKSGGHVLPNTAANRERFEWLGAVIRKAAGHASVMQVHSLDDHSDGRLRELFLEMSTREYEATIAELRKVTRTKHNNLNALARIRRRFGELEKIDFFKNPLRSRLETLLAQAEESSAAEPERSSDIKKKSYQQKVWITRPRPGIDRVSSAWLIREFIDKKANFLFDNDPSLHPSAVPFDMFQTTKGFGHRGEDCTFETLCKQFAVRDRRVRAIAQIIHDADLEDGKFDRPEGIGLDRTLIGWAKQGLSDEELLRRGMEMIEGLYDSMA
;
A
#
# COMPACT_ATOMS: atom_id res chain seq x y z
N MET A 1 9.10 61.08 1.92
CA MET A 1 8.11 59.98 1.93
C MET A 1 8.85 58.70 1.56
N THR A 2 9.25 57.92 2.59
CA THR A 2 10.03 56.70 2.40
C THR A 2 9.06 55.54 2.30
N THR A 3 8.90 54.99 1.11
CA THR A 3 8.06 53.82 0.88
C THR A 3 8.76 52.61 1.46
N ILE A 4 8.29 52.11 2.61
CA ILE A 4 8.73 50.84 3.19
C ILE A 4 8.13 49.76 2.27
N ALA A 5 9.02 49.14 1.46
CA ALA A 5 8.69 47.90 0.75
C ALA A 5 8.45 46.80 1.80
N GLN A 6 7.19 46.56 2.11
CA GLN A 6 6.79 45.36 2.85
C GLN A 6 7.17 44.16 1.99
N THR A 7 8.24 43.43 2.38
CA THR A 7 8.51 42.09 1.90
C THR A 7 7.28 41.23 2.26
N ARG A 8 6.42 41.00 1.27
CA ARG A 8 5.28 40.06 1.39
C ARG A 8 5.87 38.68 1.58
N THR A 9 6.04 38.29 2.83
CA THR A 9 6.26 36.86 3.14
C THR A 9 5.05 36.07 2.68
N GLU A 10 5.27 34.98 1.93
CA GLU A 10 4.18 34.10 1.52
C GLU A 10 3.39 33.61 2.74
N PRO A 11 2.04 33.53 2.65
CA PRO A 11 1.22 32.98 3.74
C PRO A 11 1.68 31.59 4.13
N PRO A 12 1.92 31.30 5.43
CA PRO A 12 2.49 30.02 5.85
C PRO A 12 1.51 28.84 5.77
N TRP A 13 0.20 29.11 5.63
CA TRP A 13 -0.84 28.10 5.72
C TRP A 13 -1.77 28.08 4.52
N LEU A 14 -2.29 26.89 4.22
CA LEU A 14 -3.42 26.67 3.32
C LEU A 14 -4.63 26.26 4.15
N LEU A 15 -5.74 26.98 3.98
CA LEU A 15 -7.03 26.62 4.55
C LEU A 15 -7.94 26.08 3.45
N PHE A 16 -8.48 24.89 3.65
CA PHE A 16 -9.41 24.22 2.76
C PHE A 16 -10.78 24.07 3.42
N ILE A 17 -11.78 24.66 2.80
CA ILE A 17 -13.17 24.57 3.23
C ILE A 17 -13.99 23.95 2.10
N PHE A 18 -14.89 23.03 2.43
CA PHE A 18 -15.74 22.40 1.43
C PHE A 18 -17.10 21.98 1.99
N THR A 19 -18.04 21.83 1.09
CA THR A 19 -19.35 21.22 1.36
C THR A 19 -19.64 20.15 0.30
N LEU A 20 -20.31 19.08 0.69
CA LEU A 20 -20.72 17.99 -0.18
C LEU A 20 -22.23 17.79 -0.12
N PRO A 21 -22.88 17.42 -1.24
CA PRO A 21 -24.31 17.11 -1.25
C PRO A 21 -24.67 16.03 -0.25
N THR A 22 -25.86 16.12 0.35
CA THR A 22 -26.37 15.15 1.34
C THR A 22 -26.45 13.72 0.81
N LYS A 23 -26.69 13.54 -0.50
CA LYS A 23 -26.79 12.23 -1.18
C LYS A 23 -25.45 11.67 -1.65
N GLY A 24 -24.37 11.82 -0.88
CA GLY A 24 -23.01 11.39 -1.30
C GLY A 24 -22.18 10.76 -0.18
N ALA A 25 -22.68 9.70 0.49
CA ALA A 25 -21.95 9.07 1.61
C ALA A 25 -20.57 8.56 1.18
N SER A 26 -20.44 7.93 0.02
CA SER A 26 -19.16 7.44 -0.52
C SER A 26 -18.17 8.58 -0.79
N GLN A 27 -18.65 9.72 -1.29
CA GLN A 27 -17.81 10.89 -1.56
C GLN A 27 -17.30 11.56 -0.29
N ARG A 28 -18.11 11.61 0.77
CA ARG A 28 -17.66 12.10 2.09
C ARG A 28 -16.53 11.23 2.63
N VAL A 29 -16.71 9.92 2.59
CA VAL A 29 -15.67 8.97 3.03
C VAL A 29 -14.40 9.11 2.18
N HIS A 30 -14.54 9.22 0.85
CA HIS A 30 -13.40 9.41 -0.05
C HIS A 30 -12.65 10.72 0.25
N THR A 31 -13.35 11.84 0.35
CA THR A 31 -12.77 13.15 0.67
C THR A 31 -12.06 13.13 2.03
N TRP A 32 -12.70 12.53 3.05
CA TRP A 32 -12.11 12.41 4.38
C TRP A 32 -10.82 11.55 4.37
N ARG A 33 -10.83 10.41 3.64
CA ARG A 33 -9.64 9.57 3.47
C ARG A 33 -8.50 10.31 2.77
N LYS A 34 -8.80 11.09 1.74
CA LYS A 34 -7.81 11.92 1.03
C LYS A 34 -7.21 12.99 1.95
N LEU A 35 -8.02 13.73 2.70
CA LEU A 35 -7.56 14.74 3.65
C LEU A 35 -6.65 14.12 4.73
N ARG A 36 -7.04 12.97 5.25
CA ARG A 36 -6.21 12.22 6.21
C ARG A 36 -4.88 11.77 5.58
N ARG A 37 -4.91 11.26 4.35
CA ARG A 37 -3.69 10.84 3.61
C ARG A 37 -2.76 12.02 3.31
N TYR A 38 -3.31 13.22 3.13
CA TYR A 38 -2.52 14.45 2.95
C TYR A 38 -1.93 14.98 4.27
N GLY A 39 -2.30 14.42 5.39
CA GLY A 39 -1.92 14.91 6.70
C GLY A 39 -2.58 16.24 7.06
N ALA A 40 -3.76 16.54 6.50
CA ALA A 40 -4.46 17.78 6.76
C ALA A 40 -5.04 17.80 8.18
N LEU A 41 -4.73 18.85 8.92
CA LEU A 41 -5.27 19.10 10.25
C LEU A 41 -6.71 19.60 10.14
N ALA A 42 -7.66 18.86 10.74
CA ALA A 42 -9.05 19.30 10.81
C ALA A 42 -9.23 20.32 11.96
N LEU A 43 -9.80 21.49 11.65
CA LEU A 43 -10.16 22.49 12.62
C LEU A 43 -11.57 22.24 13.17
N LYS A 44 -11.80 22.56 14.43
CA LYS A 44 -13.14 22.48 15.05
C LYS A 44 -14.15 23.40 14.39
N SER A 45 -13.68 24.51 13.80
CA SER A 45 -14.46 25.48 13.02
C SER A 45 -14.90 24.99 11.63
N GLY A 46 -14.50 23.78 11.21
CA GLY A 46 -15.00 23.16 9.97
C GLY A 46 -14.10 23.29 8.74
N GLY A 47 -12.84 23.68 8.91
CA GLY A 47 -11.84 23.71 7.83
C GLY A 47 -10.74 22.67 8.00
N HIS A 48 -9.89 22.54 6.98
CA HIS A 48 -8.69 21.69 7.01
C HIS A 48 -7.46 22.55 6.66
N VAL A 49 -6.38 22.38 7.43
CA VAL A 49 -5.17 23.19 7.27
C VAL A 49 -4.00 22.30 6.85
N LEU A 50 -3.16 22.83 5.95
CA LEU A 50 -1.84 22.29 5.59
C LEU A 50 -0.81 23.42 5.56
N PRO A 51 0.48 23.13 5.77
CA PRO A 51 1.55 24.06 5.47
C PRO A 51 1.51 24.46 3.98
N ASN A 52 1.73 25.74 3.68
CA ASN A 52 1.67 26.27 2.31
C ASN A 52 2.94 25.89 1.53
N THR A 53 2.94 24.68 0.98
CA THR A 53 3.93 24.21 0.01
C THR A 53 3.27 24.02 -1.36
N ALA A 54 4.06 24.08 -2.44
CA ALA A 54 3.54 23.83 -3.78
C ALA A 54 2.78 22.50 -3.90
N ALA A 55 3.34 21.43 -3.34
CA ALA A 55 2.73 20.11 -3.33
C ALA A 55 1.40 20.06 -2.54
N ASN A 56 1.31 20.74 -1.40
CA ASN A 56 0.09 20.77 -0.60
C ASN A 56 -1.00 21.64 -1.27
N ARG A 57 -0.60 22.71 -1.95
CA ARG A 57 -1.51 23.54 -2.74
C ARG A 57 -2.14 22.72 -3.86
N GLU A 58 -1.33 22.03 -4.63
CA GLU A 58 -1.78 21.14 -5.69
C GLU A 58 -2.74 20.05 -5.16
N ARG A 59 -2.41 19.40 -4.04
CA ARG A 59 -3.28 18.42 -3.39
C ARG A 59 -4.67 18.96 -3.07
N PHE A 60 -4.76 20.17 -2.50
CA PHE A 60 -6.04 20.80 -2.17
C PHE A 60 -6.80 21.25 -3.42
N GLU A 61 -6.11 21.79 -4.41
CA GLU A 61 -6.71 22.20 -5.70
C GLU A 61 -7.33 21.00 -6.43
N TRP A 62 -6.60 19.88 -6.53
CA TRP A 62 -7.12 18.63 -7.08
C TRP A 62 -8.32 18.11 -6.31
N LEU A 63 -8.26 18.10 -4.98
CA LEU A 63 -9.38 17.65 -4.17
C LEU A 63 -10.58 18.57 -4.33
N GLY A 64 -10.36 19.88 -4.41
CA GLY A 64 -11.40 20.88 -4.69
C GLY A 64 -12.05 20.67 -6.05
N ALA A 65 -11.28 20.35 -7.09
CA ALA A 65 -11.79 20.04 -8.42
C ALA A 65 -12.70 18.77 -8.39
N VAL A 66 -12.28 17.72 -7.68
CA VAL A 66 -13.09 16.51 -7.50
C VAL A 66 -14.41 16.81 -6.78
N ILE A 67 -14.38 17.62 -5.72
CA ILE A 67 -15.58 18.00 -4.97
C ILE A 67 -16.54 18.82 -5.84
N ARG A 68 -16.03 19.81 -6.59
CA ARG A 68 -16.86 20.62 -7.50
C ARG A 68 -17.47 19.79 -8.63
N LYS A 69 -16.73 18.83 -9.19
CA LYS A 69 -17.26 17.89 -10.19
C LYS A 69 -18.41 17.03 -9.62
N ALA A 70 -18.43 16.82 -8.31
CA ALA A 70 -19.48 16.09 -7.61
C ALA A 70 -20.61 17.01 -7.09
N ALA A 71 -20.80 18.17 -7.69
CA ALA A 71 -21.80 19.17 -7.30
C ALA A 71 -21.64 19.66 -5.83
N GLY A 72 -20.46 19.58 -5.27
CA GLY A 72 -20.09 20.21 -4.00
C GLY A 72 -19.43 21.57 -4.21
N HIS A 73 -19.13 22.26 -3.12
CA HIS A 73 -18.37 23.50 -3.13
C HIS A 73 -17.04 23.30 -2.38
N ALA A 74 -15.97 23.89 -2.91
CA ALA A 74 -14.66 23.82 -2.26
C ALA A 74 -13.85 25.09 -2.58
N SER A 75 -13.17 25.60 -1.55
CA SER A 75 -12.28 26.76 -1.64
C SER A 75 -10.95 26.46 -0.98
N VAL A 76 -9.87 26.86 -1.63
CA VAL A 76 -8.50 26.82 -1.10
C VAL A 76 -8.07 28.25 -0.87
N MET A 77 -7.67 28.57 0.34
CA MET A 77 -7.24 29.91 0.74
C MET A 77 -5.83 29.86 1.29
N GLN A 78 -5.01 30.83 0.92
CA GLN A 78 -3.72 31.07 1.53
C GLN A 78 -3.93 32.07 2.68
N VAL A 79 -3.57 31.68 3.90
CA VAL A 79 -3.84 32.47 5.10
C VAL A 79 -2.55 32.74 5.87
N HIS A 80 -2.41 33.95 6.39
CA HIS A 80 -1.28 34.35 7.23
C HIS A 80 -1.46 33.93 8.67
N SER A 81 -2.67 33.97 9.18
CA SER A 81 -3.03 33.63 10.55
C SER A 81 -4.47 33.16 10.64
N LEU A 82 -4.77 32.44 11.70
CA LEU A 82 -6.12 32.08 12.14
C LEU A 82 -6.33 32.70 13.53
N ASP A 83 -7.47 33.36 13.74
CA ASP A 83 -7.73 34.09 14.99
C ASP A 83 -7.73 33.18 16.23
N ASP A 84 -8.22 31.95 16.08
CA ASP A 84 -8.32 30.95 17.13
C ASP A 84 -7.07 30.06 17.31
N HIS A 85 -6.08 30.19 16.41
CA HIS A 85 -4.86 29.37 16.43
C HIS A 85 -3.63 30.17 16.00
N SER A 86 -2.70 30.39 16.94
CA SER A 86 -1.37 30.92 16.58
C SER A 86 -0.57 29.91 15.74
N ASP A 87 0.43 30.40 15.00
CA ASP A 87 1.36 29.54 14.24
C ASP A 87 2.02 28.47 15.10
N GLY A 88 2.43 28.83 16.31
CA GLY A 88 2.99 27.88 17.28
C GLY A 88 1.98 26.77 17.63
N ARG A 89 0.71 27.17 17.89
CA ARG A 89 -0.33 26.20 18.22
C ARG A 89 -0.68 25.28 17.07
N LEU A 90 -0.71 25.77 15.83
CA LEU A 90 -0.89 24.92 14.65
C LEU A 90 0.23 23.90 14.50
N ARG A 91 1.48 24.32 14.65
CA ARG A 91 2.64 23.40 14.61
C ARG A 91 2.56 22.34 15.71
N GLU A 92 2.20 22.71 16.92
CA GLU A 92 1.97 21.76 18.03
C GLU A 92 0.90 20.74 17.68
N LEU A 93 -0.24 21.15 17.12
CA LEU A 93 -1.31 20.25 16.71
C LEU A 93 -0.88 19.27 15.64
N PHE A 94 -0.06 19.70 14.65
CA PHE A 94 0.54 18.81 13.67
C PHE A 94 1.50 17.81 14.32
N LEU A 95 2.31 18.26 15.27
CA LEU A 95 3.21 17.38 16.01
C LEU A 95 2.43 16.40 16.89
N GLU A 96 1.38 16.84 17.60
CA GLU A 96 0.50 15.94 18.36
C GLU A 96 -0.15 14.87 17.47
N MET A 97 -0.62 15.26 16.28
CA MET A 97 -1.22 14.34 15.31
C MET A 97 -0.20 13.30 14.83
N SER A 98 1.00 13.73 14.41
CA SER A 98 2.05 12.82 13.96
C SER A 98 2.59 11.95 15.10
N THR A 99 2.70 12.47 16.33
CA THR A 99 3.13 11.72 17.52
C THR A 99 2.24 10.52 17.76
N ARG A 100 0.91 10.68 17.71
CA ARG A 100 -0.03 9.57 17.88
C ARG A 100 0.17 8.45 16.85
N GLU A 101 0.42 8.82 15.59
CA GLU A 101 0.65 7.86 14.52
C GLU A 101 2.01 7.16 14.67
N TYR A 102 3.08 7.89 15.04
CA TYR A 102 4.39 7.30 15.35
C TYR A 102 4.33 6.36 16.55
N GLU A 103 3.68 6.75 17.64
CA GLU A 103 3.50 5.91 18.83
C GLU A 103 2.74 4.63 18.51
N ALA A 104 1.64 4.73 17.76
CA ALA A 104 0.87 3.57 17.33
C ALA A 104 1.73 2.63 16.47
N THR A 105 2.53 3.16 15.58
CA THR A 105 3.43 2.37 14.71
C THR A 105 4.55 1.72 15.50
N ILE A 106 5.15 2.42 16.47
CA ILE A 106 6.16 1.87 17.41
C ILE A 106 5.54 0.74 18.26
N ALA A 107 4.32 0.93 18.73
CA ALA A 107 3.62 -0.10 19.51
C ALA A 107 3.32 -1.36 18.67
N GLU A 108 2.93 -1.18 17.41
CA GLU A 108 2.76 -2.27 16.46
C GLU A 108 4.08 -3.00 16.20
N LEU A 109 5.16 -2.28 15.94
CA LEU A 109 6.50 -2.84 15.73
C LEU A 109 6.94 -3.69 16.93
N ARG A 110 6.77 -3.17 18.16
CA ARG A 110 7.10 -3.90 19.38
C ARG A 110 6.29 -5.19 19.56
N LYS A 111 5.03 -5.23 19.13
CA LYS A 111 4.23 -6.47 19.14
C LYS A 111 4.80 -7.48 18.15
N VAL A 112 5.14 -7.02 16.95
CA VAL A 112 5.71 -7.86 15.88
C VAL A 112 7.06 -8.45 16.32
N THR A 113 7.93 -7.66 16.94
CA THR A 113 9.27 -8.13 17.37
C THR A 113 9.24 -9.06 18.59
N ARG A 114 8.18 -9.05 19.39
CA ARG A 114 8.01 -9.98 20.55
C ARG A 114 7.61 -11.40 20.13
N THR A 115 6.96 -11.56 18.97
CA THR A 115 6.57 -12.86 18.47
C THR A 115 7.78 -13.50 17.77
N LYS A 116 8.25 -14.67 18.24
CA LYS A 116 9.42 -15.41 17.73
C LYS A 116 9.24 -15.97 16.30
N HIS A 117 8.24 -15.59 15.56
CA HIS A 117 7.97 -16.06 14.19
C HIS A 117 8.39 -14.99 13.18
N ASN A 118 8.96 -15.46 12.08
CA ASN A 118 9.43 -14.62 10.96
C ASN A 118 8.32 -13.68 10.46
N ASN A 119 8.37 -12.42 10.92
CA ASN A 119 7.34 -11.40 10.69
C ASN A 119 7.73 -10.44 9.55
N LEU A 120 8.48 -10.90 8.54
CA LEU A 120 8.96 -10.06 7.43
C LEU A 120 7.82 -9.27 6.77
N ASN A 121 6.66 -9.89 6.54
CA ASN A 121 5.50 -9.20 5.98
C ASN A 121 4.95 -8.10 6.90
N ALA A 122 4.96 -8.34 8.21
CA ALA A 122 4.54 -7.35 9.17
C ALA A 122 5.54 -6.18 9.26
N LEU A 123 6.84 -6.46 9.18
CA LEU A 123 7.90 -5.45 9.13
C LEU A 123 7.79 -4.62 7.84
N ALA A 124 7.60 -5.24 6.68
CA ALA A 124 7.40 -4.55 5.41
C ALA A 124 6.17 -3.63 5.45
N ARG A 125 5.04 -4.07 6.03
CA ARG A 125 3.86 -3.24 6.23
C ARG A 125 4.15 -2.04 7.13
N ILE A 126 4.90 -2.23 8.21
CA ILE A 126 5.29 -1.15 9.12
C ILE A 126 6.25 -0.19 8.42
N ARG A 127 7.20 -0.68 7.62
CA ARG A 127 8.13 0.15 6.82
C ARG A 127 7.34 1.04 5.83
N ARG A 128 6.37 0.48 5.14
CA ARG A 128 5.49 1.23 4.23
C ARG A 128 4.70 2.31 4.98
N ARG A 129 4.09 1.95 6.12
CA ARG A 129 3.40 2.92 6.97
C ARG A 129 4.32 4.03 7.46
N PHE A 130 5.56 3.72 7.81
CA PHE A 130 6.57 4.72 8.18
C PHE A 130 6.84 5.67 7.01
N GLY A 131 7.06 5.17 5.79
CA GLY A 131 7.24 5.99 4.60
C GLY A 131 6.04 6.90 4.29
N GLU A 132 4.80 6.45 4.55
CA GLU A 132 3.63 7.32 4.41
C GLU A 132 3.57 8.41 5.51
N LEU A 133 3.97 8.09 6.75
CA LEU A 133 4.05 9.06 7.83
C LEU A 133 5.11 10.14 7.55
N GLU A 134 6.27 9.77 6.99
CA GLU A 134 7.32 10.72 6.61
C GLU A 134 6.82 11.78 5.62
N LYS A 135 5.94 11.40 4.66
CA LYS A 135 5.38 12.33 3.66
C LYS A 135 4.47 13.40 4.25
N ILE A 136 3.96 13.19 5.45
CA ILE A 136 3.05 14.10 6.16
C ILE A 136 3.62 14.64 7.48
N ASP A 137 4.86 14.29 7.80
CA ASP A 137 5.60 14.82 8.95
C ASP A 137 6.25 16.16 8.60
N PHE A 138 5.44 17.19 8.51
CA PHE A 138 5.86 18.53 8.07
C PHE A 138 6.83 19.23 9.04
N PHE A 139 6.87 18.80 10.30
CA PHE A 139 7.62 19.47 11.36
C PHE A 139 8.67 18.60 12.03
N LYS A 140 9.06 17.48 11.39
CA LYS A 140 10.13 16.58 11.83
C LYS A 140 9.95 16.08 13.28
N ASN A 141 8.93 15.25 13.48
CA ASN A 141 8.63 14.68 14.79
C ASN A 141 9.82 13.94 15.39
N PRO A 142 10.16 14.18 16.68
CA PRO A 142 11.29 13.51 17.34
C PRO A 142 11.22 11.98 17.34
N LEU A 143 10.00 11.40 17.29
CA LEU A 143 9.81 9.95 17.26
C LEU A 143 10.18 9.31 15.91
N ARG A 144 10.34 10.11 14.85
CA ARG A 144 10.74 9.63 13.53
C ARG A 144 12.05 8.83 13.60
N SER A 145 13.13 9.43 14.11
CA SER A 145 14.44 8.77 14.22
C SER A 145 14.39 7.52 15.12
N ARG A 146 13.56 7.57 16.17
CA ARG A 146 13.36 6.41 17.05
C ARG A 146 12.70 5.25 16.33
N LEU A 147 11.64 5.51 15.55
CA LEU A 147 10.94 4.45 14.78
C LEU A 147 11.87 3.90 13.70
N GLU A 148 12.62 4.76 12.99
CA GLU A 148 13.59 4.36 11.98
C GLU A 148 14.66 3.41 12.56
N THR A 149 15.26 3.77 13.69
CA THR A 149 16.25 2.92 14.39
C THR A 149 15.65 1.57 14.80
N LEU A 150 14.46 1.58 15.39
CA LEU A 150 13.79 0.34 15.81
C LEU A 150 13.43 -0.57 14.62
N LEU A 151 13.02 0.02 13.49
CA LEU A 151 12.75 -0.72 12.25
C LEU A 151 14.04 -1.34 11.70
N ALA A 152 15.12 -0.59 11.59
CA ALA A 152 16.41 -1.09 11.12
C ALA A 152 16.89 -2.27 11.97
N GLN A 153 16.85 -2.14 13.30
CA GLN A 153 17.21 -3.23 14.22
C GLN A 153 16.34 -4.47 14.06
N ALA A 154 15.02 -4.29 13.84
CA ALA A 154 14.11 -5.40 13.64
C ALA A 154 14.36 -6.11 12.31
N GLU A 155 14.67 -5.35 11.27
CA GLU A 155 15.01 -5.88 9.94
C GLU A 155 16.35 -6.62 9.95
N GLU A 156 17.39 -6.07 10.60
CA GLU A 156 18.68 -6.74 10.81
C GLU A 156 18.53 -8.04 11.60
N SER A 157 17.75 -8.03 12.66
CA SER A 157 17.48 -9.22 13.47
C SER A 157 16.72 -10.31 12.70
N SER A 158 15.84 -9.89 11.78
CA SER A 158 15.13 -10.81 10.88
C SER A 158 16.00 -11.30 9.72
N ALA A 159 16.99 -10.51 9.30
CA ALA A 159 17.96 -10.87 8.27
C ALA A 159 19.09 -11.76 8.83
N ALA A 160 19.37 -11.68 10.14
CA ALA A 160 20.41 -12.48 10.80
C ALA A 160 20.03 -13.96 11.03
N GLU A 161 18.76 -14.34 10.89
CA GLU A 161 18.43 -15.73 10.58
C GLU A 161 18.82 -15.95 9.11
N PRO A 162 19.87 -16.75 8.80
CA PRO A 162 20.24 -16.98 7.42
C PRO A 162 19.03 -17.61 6.74
N GLU A 163 18.32 -16.85 5.87
CA GLU A 163 17.60 -17.48 4.79
C GLU A 163 18.62 -18.36 4.10
N ARG A 164 18.62 -19.64 4.46
CA ARG A 164 19.21 -20.64 3.57
C ARG A 164 18.43 -20.46 2.27
N SER A 165 19.01 -19.69 1.34
CA SER A 165 18.68 -19.79 -0.06
C SER A 165 19.11 -21.21 -0.47
N SER A 166 18.40 -22.20 0.07
CA SER A 166 18.36 -23.51 -0.52
C SER A 166 17.69 -23.24 -1.85
N ASP A 167 18.39 -23.47 -2.95
CA ASP A 167 17.77 -23.72 -4.24
C ASP A 167 16.63 -24.70 -3.97
N ILE A 168 15.41 -24.15 -3.82
CA ILE A 168 14.22 -24.95 -3.55
C ILE A 168 14.09 -25.83 -4.77
N LYS A 169 14.40 -27.13 -4.59
CA LYS A 169 14.40 -28.07 -5.71
C LYS A 169 12.98 -28.14 -6.24
N LYS A 170 12.70 -27.53 -7.39
CA LYS A 170 11.39 -27.58 -8.08
C LYS A 170 10.79 -28.99 -8.08
N LYS A 171 11.66 -30.04 -8.10
CA LYS A 171 11.27 -31.45 -7.97
C LYS A 171 10.43 -31.76 -6.74
N SER A 172 10.61 -31.07 -5.63
CA SER A 172 9.86 -31.30 -4.39
C SER A 172 8.44 -30.73 -4.44
N TYR A 173 8.15 -29.89 -5.42
CA TYR A 173 6.88 -29.17 -5.57
C TYR A 173 6.10 -29.62 -6.81
N GLN A 174 6.35 -30.83 -7.32
CA GLN A 174 5.61 -31.37 -8.45
C GLN A 174 4.32 -32.08 -8.01
N GLN A 175 3.25 -31.88 -8.77
CA GLN A 175 1.93 -32.51 -8.56
C GLN A 175 1.35 -32.20 -7.16
N LYS A 176 1.54 -30.96 -6.70
CA LYS A 176 1.05 -30.52 -5.39
C LYS A 176 -0.33 -29.90 -5.50
N VAL A 177 -1.05 -29.94 -4.39
CA VAL A 177 -2.18 -29.06 -4.14
C VAL A 177 -1.64 -27.76 -3.57
N TRP A 178 -1.95 -26.64 -4.21
CA TRP A 178 -1.59 -25.29 -3.79
C TRP A 178 -2.83 -24.60 -3.23
N ILE A 179 -2.73 -24.08 -2.02
CA ILE A 179 -3.87 -23.47 -1.33
C ILE A 179 -3.71 -21.97 -1.19
N THR A 180 -4.78 -21.25 -1.50
CA THR A 180 -4.84 -19.79 -1.30
C THR A 180 -6.25 -19.38 -0.83
N ARG A 181 -6.40 -18.11 -0.48
CA ARG A 181 -7.68 -17.56 -0.02
C ARG A 181 -8.71 -17.49 -1.15
N PRO A 182 -10.02 -17.64 -0.84
CA PRO A 182 -11.10 -17.38 -1.79
C PRO A 182 -11.01 -15.97 -2.41
N ARG A 183 -11.68 -15.78 -3.55
CA ARG A 183 -11.73 -14.53 -4.32
C ARG A 183 -10.34 -14.03 -4.73
N PRO A 184 -9.60 -14.80 -5.56
CA PRO A 184 -8.23 -14.47 -5.94
C PRO A 184 -8.14 -13.12 -6.67
N GLY A 185 -7.30 -12.20 -6.16
CA GLY A 185 -6.92 -10.95 -6.79
C GLY A 185 -5.70 -11.11 -7.70
N ILE A 186 -5.17 -9.97 -8.17
CA ILE A 186 -4.15 -9.93 -9.21
C ILE A 186 -2.87 -10.71 -8.84
N ASP A 187 -2.33 -10.56 -7.63
CA ASP A 187 -1.12 -11.27 -7.21
C ASP A 187 -1.36 -12.79 -7.12
N ARG A 188 -2.51 -13.23 -6.61
CA ARG A 188 -2.84 -14.67 -6.49
C ARG A 188 -3.05 -15.36 -7.83
N VAL A 189 -3.74 -14.70 -8.74
CA VAL A 189 -3.96 -15.20 -10.10
C VAL A 189 -2.65 -15.33 -10.85
N SER A 190 -1.82 -14.30 -10.77
CA SER A 190 -0.50 -14.28 -11.42
C SER A 190 0.46 -15.29 -10.79
N SER A 191 0.43 -15.41 -9.45
CA SER A 191 1.21 -16.44 -8.74
C SER A 191 0.79 -17.86 -9.12
N ALA A 192 -0.51 -18.12 -9.28
CA ALA A 192 -0.99 -19.42 -9.75
C ALA A 192 -0.55 -19.72 -11.18
N TRP A 193 -0.58 -18.73 -12.08
CA TRP A 193 -0.03 -18.85 -13.42
C TRP A 193 1.47 -19.19 -13.38
N LEU A 194 2.27 -18.42 -12.60
CA LEU A 194 3.71 -18.67 -12.45
C LEU A 194 3.99 -20.09 -11.91
N ILE A 195 3.20 -20.53 -10.94
CA ILE A 195 3.30 -21.88 -10.38
C ILE A 195 3.09 -22.90 -11.49
N ARG A 196 2.02 -22.80 -12.27
CA ARG A 196 1.66 -23.76 -13.30
C ARG A 196 2.66 -23.77 -14.46
N GLU A 197 3.15 -22.62 -14.89
CA GLU A 197 4.04 -22.54 -16.06
C GLU A 197 5.51 -22.87 -15.71
N PHE A 198 5.99 -22.42 -14.55
CA PHE A 198 7.42 -22.44 -14.26
C PHE A 198 7.83 -23.34 -13.09
N ILE A 199 6.89 -23.76 -12.21
CA ILE A 199 7.21 -24.46 -10.98
C ILE A 199 6.62 -25.88 -10.96
N ASP A 200 5.30 -26.00 -11.13
CA ASP A 200 4.54 -27.27 -11.03
C ASP A 200 3.47 -27.35 -12.13
N LYS A 201 3.81 -27.93 -13.27
CA LYS A 201 2.91 -28.04 -14.44
C LYS A 201 1.60 -28.81 -14.17
N LYS A 202 1.56 -29.60 -13.10
CA LYS A 202 0.38 -30.37 -12.66
C LYS A 202 -0.20 -29.84 -11.35
N ALA A 203 0.03 -28.55 -11.03
CA ALA A 203 -0.53 -27.91 -9.86
C ALA A 203 -2.05 -27.96 -9.85
N ASN A 204 -2.63 -28.37 -8.72
CA ASN A 204 -4.05 -28.23 -8.42
C ASN A 204 -4.20 -27.08 -7.41
N PHE A 205 -5.25 -26.27 -7.58
CA PHE A 205 -5.49 -25.14 -6.70
C PHE A 205 -6.72 -25.38 -5.83
N LEU A 206 -6.61 -24.99 -4.54
CA LEU A 206 -7.65 -25.10 -3.52
C LEU A 206 -7.86 -23.73 -2.89
N PHE A 207 -9.10 -23.41 -2.55
CA PHE A 207 -9.47 -22.13 -1.92
C PHE A 207 -10.00 -22.36 -0.51
N ASP A 208 -9.26 -21.92 0.49
CA ASP A 208 -9.69 -21.92 1.88
C ASP A 208 -8.98 -20.80 2.65
N ASN A 209 -9.62 -20.28 3.70
CA ASN A 209 -9.03 -19.28 4.58
C ASN A 209 -8.12 -19.90 5.65
N ASP A 210 -8.32 -21.18 5.95
CA ASP A 210 -7.56 -21.91 6.96
C ASP A 210 -6.69 -23.02 6.35
N PRO A 211 -5.40 -22.76 6.09
CA PRO A 211 -4.50 -23.77 5.55
C PRO A 211 -4.20 -24.90 6.53
N SER A 212 -4.51 -24.77 7.81
CA SER A 212 -4.28 -25.84 8.80
C SER A 212 -5.17 -27.05 8.58
N LEU A 213 -6.33 -26.86 7.95
CA LEU A 213 -7.24 -27.93 7.54
C LEU A 213 -6.70 -28.76 6.36
N HIS A 214 -5.69 -28.27 5.67
CA HIS A 214 -5.08 -28.89 4.50
C HIS A 214 -3.56 -29.06 4.65
N PRO A 215 -3.08 -29.89 5.59
CA PRO A 215 -1.66 -29.96 5.98
C PRO A 215 -0.72 -30.44 4.87
N SER A 216 -1.24 -31.10 3.82
CA SER A 216 -0.47 -31.56 2.66
C SER A 216 -0.42 -30.52 1.53
N ALA A 217 -1.26 -29.48 1.57
CA ALA A 217 -1.28 -28.44 0.58
C ALA A 217 -0.15 -27.41 0.80
N VAL A 218 0.33 -26.80 -0.28
CA VAL A 218 1.36 -25.76 -0.24
C VAL A 218 0.66 -24.40 -0.21
N PRO A 219 0.75 -23.64 0.90
CA PRO A 219 0.13 -22.33 0.99
C PRO A 219 0.84 -21.28 0.13
N PHE A 220 0.08 -20.43 -0.55
CA PHE A 220 0.59 -19.23 -1.19
C PHE A 220 -0.39 -18.05 -1.01
N ASP A 221 0.16 -16.88 -0.77
CA ASP A 221 -0.57 -15.64 -0.45
C ASP A 221 -1.65 -15.80 0.64
N MET A 222 -1.25 -16.39 1.78
CA MET A 222 -2.10 -16.57 2.95
C MET A 222 -1.74 -15.58 4.06
N PHE A 223 -2.75 -15.09 4.83
CA PHE A 223 -2.52 -14.08 5.86
C PHE A 223 -1.77 -14.57 7.11
N GLN A 224 -1.85 -15.83 7.46
CA GLN A 224 -1.47 -16.34 8.79
C GLN A 224 -0.65 -17.64 8.76
N THR A 225 0.15 -17.87 7.75
CA THR A 225 0.97 -19.06 7.71
C THR A 225 2.45 -18.75 7.79
N THR A 226 3.15 -19.52 8.63
CA THR A 226 4.62 -19.54 8.71
C THR A 226 5.23 -20.46 7.67
N LYS A 227 4.41 -21.29 7.01
CA LYS A 227 4.79 -22.21 5.95
C LYS A 227 4.19 -21.74 4.64
N GLY A 228 4.94 -21.87 3.55
CA GLY A 228 4.46 -21.52 2.22
C GLY A 228 5.08 -20.24 1.66
N PHE A 229 4.42 -19.67 0.66
CA PHE A 229 4.90 -18.55 -0.10
C PHE A 229 3.96 -17.36 0.05
N GLY A 230 4.48 -16.19 0.31
CA GLY A 230 3.71 -14.96 0.49
C GLY A 230 4.59 -13.74 0.27
N HIS A 231 4.05 -12.56 0.55
CA HIS A 231 4.81 -11.32 0.50
C HIS A 231 6.06 -11.40 1.39
N ARG A 232 7.22 -10.99 0.89
CA ARG A 232 8.47 -10.93 1.65
C ARG A 232 9.18 -9.60 1.44
N GLY A 233 9.39 -8.87 2.52
CA GLY A 233 9.96 -7.53 2.45
C GLY A 233 9.07 -6.60 1.62
N GLU A 234 9.62 -6.06 0.54
CA GLU A 234 8.89 -5.24 -0.42
C GLU A 234 8.28 -6.05 -1.56
N ASP A 235 8.53 -7.35 -1.63
CA ASP A 235 8.08 -8.18 -2.75
C ASP A 235 6.64 -8.67 -2.54
N CYS A 236 5.83 -8.64 -3.58
CA CYS A 236 4.57 -9.37 -3.63
C CYS A 236 4.81 -10.89 -3.71
N THR A 237 3.76 -11.71 -3.59
CA THR A 237 3.90 -13.18 -3.63
C THR A 237 4.49 -13.67 -4.93
N PHE A 238 4.11 -13.08 -6.05
CA PHE A 238 4.66 -13.38 -7.38
C PHE A 238 6.18 -13.20 -7.42
N GLU A 239 6.69 -12.06 -6.94
CA GLU A 239 8.14 -11.79 -6.89
C GLU A 239 8.87 -12.76 -5.96
N THR A 240 8.26 -13.05 -4.80
CA THR A 240 8.80 -14.03 -3.84
C THR A 240 8.96 -15.40 -4.48
N LEU A 241 7.95 -15.87 -5.21
CA LEU A 241 8.01 -17.15 -5.94
C LEU A 241 9.10 -17.12 -7.04
N CYS A 242 9.20 -16.03 -7.80
CA CYS A 242 10.26 -15.87 -8.81
C CYS A 242 11.65 -16.03 -8.20
N LYS A 243 11.90 -15.38 -7.06
CA LYS A 243 13.20 -15.42 -6.37
C LYS A 243 13.49 -16.80 -5.80
N GLN A 244 12.53 -17.41 -5.12
CA GLN A 244 12.73 -18.70 -4.44
C GLN A 244 12.90 -19.88 -5.39
N PHE A 245 12.21 -19.85 -6.53
CA PHE A 245 12.32 -20.90 -7.56
C PHE A 245 13.29 -20.53 -8.68
N ALA A 246 14.07 -19.46 -8.52
CA ALA A 246 15.06 -18.99 -9.49
C ALA A 246 14.50 -18.89 -10.92
N VAL A 247 13.29 -18.33 -11.06
CA VAL A 247 12.69 -18.06 -12.39
C VAL A 247 13.37 -16.84 -13.01
N ARG A 248 14.15 -17.05 -14.09
CA ARG A 248 15.01 -16.02 -14.69
C ARG A 248 14.52 -15.52 -16.06
N ASP A 249 13.29 -15.88 -16.43
CA ASP A 249 12.69 -15.41 -17.67
C ASP A 249 12.54 -13.88 -17.68
N ARG A 250 12.92 -13.22 -18.80
CA ARG A 250 12.88 -11.75 -18.93
C ARG A 250 11.44 -11.21 -18.92
N ARG A 251 10.51 -11.93 -19.56
CA ARG A 251 9.09 -11.56 -19.64
C ARG A 251 8.43 -11.70 -18.26
N VAL A 252 8.73 -12.78 -17.53
CA VAL A 252 8.28 -12.96 -16.15
C VAL A 252 8.74 -11.83 -15.25
N ARG A 253 9.96 -11.32 -15.45
CA ARG A 253 10.46 -10.17 -14.68
C ARG A 253 9.68 -8.89 -14.99
N ALA A 254 9.30 -8.66 -16.25
CA ALA A 254 8.46 -7.52 -16.60
C ALA A 254 7.05 -7.64 -16.02
N ILE A 255 6.47 -8.85 -16.04
CA ILE A 255 5.18 -9.14 -15.38
C ILE A 255 5.29 -8.90 -13.87
N ALA A 256 6.37 -9.32 -13.22
CA ALA A 256 6.58 -9.09 -11.80
C ALA A 256 6.46 -7.61 -11.41
N GLN A 257 7.01 -6.69 -12.23
CA GLN A 257 6.88 -5.26 -12.02
C GLN A 257 5.43 -4.77 -12.15
N ILE A 258 4.70 -5.28 -13.14
CA ILE A 258 3.28 -4.94 -13.37
C ILE A 258 2.43 -5.40 -12.20
N ILE A 259 2.65 -6.64 -11.73
CA ILE A 259 1.90 -7.21 -10.61
C ILE A 259 2.22 -6.49 -9.30
N HIS A 260 3.50 -6.15 -9.09
CA HIS A 260 3.94 -5.37 -7.93
C HIS A 260 3.16 -4.06 -7.82
N ASP A 261 3.18 -3.24 -8.88
CA ASP A 261 2.52 -1.94 -8.87
C ASP A 261 0.99 -2.05 -8.74
N ALA A 262 0.40 -3.11 -9.30
CA ALA A 262 -1.04 -3.36 -9.19
C ALA A 262 -1.47 -3.82 -7.79
N ASP A 263 -0.69 -4.69 -7.15
CA ASP A 263 -1.03 -5.27 -5.84
C ASP A 263 -0.65 -4.36 -4.67
N LEU A 264 0.52 -3.73 -4.76
CA LEU A 264 1.04 -2.86 -3.70
C LEU A 264 0.64 -1.39 -3.85
N GLU A 265 0.18 -0.97 -5.03
CA GLU A 265 -0.27 0.39 -5.36
C GLU A 265 0.77 1.48 -4.99
N ASP A 266 2.08 1.14 -5.01
CA ASP A 266 3.16 2.04 -4.62
C ASP A 266 3.82 2.76 -5.80
N GLY A 267 3.55 2.31 -7.04
CA GLY A 267 4.07 2.89 -8.26
C GLY A 267 5.59 2.75 -8.42
N LYS A 268 6.19 1.77 -7.79
CA LYS A 268 7.65 1.55 -7.75
C LYS A 268 8.27 1.39 -9.14
N PHE A 269 7.55 0.77 -10.06
CA PHE A 269 8.03 0.47 -11.41
C PHE A 269 7.34 1.29 -12.49
N ASP A 270 6.36 2.13 -12.14
CA ASP A 270 5.56 2.95 -13.06
C ASP A 270 4.90 2.13 -14.19
N ARG A 271 4.23 1.03 -13.79
CA ARG A 271 3.60 0.05 -14.70
C ARG A 271 2.07 0.16 -14.67
N PRO A 272 1.48 1.09 -15.44
CA PRO A 272 0.03 1.36 -15.40
C PRO A 272 -0.83 0.20 -15.94
N GLU A 273 -0.25 -0.75 -16.69
CA GLU A 273 -0.96 -1.90 -17.26
C GLU A 273 -1.65 -2.73 -16.16
N GLY A 274 -1.03 -2.85 -14.99
CA GLY A 274 -1.52 -3.62 -13.86
C GLY A 274 -2.89 -3.17 -13.35
N ILE A 275 -3.18 -1.86 -13.42
CA ILE A 275 -4.47 -1.28 -12.98
C ILE A 275 -5.62 -1.83 -13.83
N GLY A 276 -5.42 -1.98 -15.12
CA GLY A 276 -6.44 -2.53 -16.04
C GLY A 276 -6.73 -4.00 -15.77
N LEU A 277 -5.67 -4.78 -15.52
CA LEU A 277 -5.77 -6.20 -15.20
C LEU A 277 -6.52 -6.43 -13.88
N ASP A 278 -6.15 -5.70 -12.82
CA ASP A 278 -6.80 -5.82 -11.52
C ASP A 278 -8.28 -5.41 -11.58
N ARG A 279 -8.61 -4.31 -12.25
CA ARG A 279 -10.00 -3.90 -12.45
C ARG A 279 -10.83 -4.92 -13.21
N THR A 280 -10.25 -5.62 -14.16
CA THR A 280 -10.92 -6.70 -14.90
C THR A 280 -11.27 -7.86 -13.98
N LEU A 281 -10.32 -8.30 -13.13
CA LEU A 281 -10.55 -9.34 -12.13
C LEU A 281 -11.63 -8.94 -11.12
N ILE A 282 -11.58 -7.71 -10.61
CA ILE A 282 -12.62 -7.17 -9.72
C ILE A 282 -14.00 -7.19 -10.41
N GLY A 283 -14.05 -6.84 -11.70
CA GLY A 283 -15.29 -6.89 -12.50
C GLY A 283 -15.86 -8.29 -12.59
N TRP A 284 -15.04 -9.28 -12.93
CA TRP A 284 -15.44 -10.69 -13.00
C TRP A 284 -15.88 -11.23 -11.64
N ALA A 285 -15.17 -10.86 -10.57
CA ALA A 285 -15.57 -11.21 -9.22
C ALA A 285 -16.96 -10.66 -8.85
N LYS A 286 -17.29 -9.44 -9.27
CA LYS A 286 -18.62 -8.84 -9.07
C LYS A 286 -19.73 -9.50 -9.91
N GLN A 287 -19.39 -10.10 -11.04
CA GLN A 287 -20.31 -10.89 -11.87
C GLN A 287 -20.66 -12.25 -11.25
N GLY A 288 -20.05 -12.61 -10.12
CA GLY A 288 -20.35 -13.84 -9.40
C GLY A 288 -19.63 -15.08 -9.93
N LEU A 289 -18.52 -14.94 -10.67
CA LEU A 289 -17.71 -16.08 -11.07
C LEU A 289 -17.25 -16.87 -9.84
N SER A 290 -17.16 -18.20 -9.96
CA SER A 290 -16.55 -19.04 -8.93
C SER A 290 -15.04 -18.76 -8.82
N ASP A 291 -14.43 -19.14 -7.70
CA ASP A 291 -12.99 -18.91 -7.48
C ASP A 291 -12.14 -19.67 -8.50
N GLU A 292 -12.57 -20.87 -8.91
CA GLU A 292 -11.91 -21.68 -9.93
C GLU A 292 -11.98 -20.99 -11.30
N GLU A 293 -13.15 -20.48 -11.67
CA GLU A 293 -13.35 -19.81 -12.96
C GLU A 293 -12.61 -18.46 -12.99
N LEU A 294 -12.63 -17.72 -11.86
CA LEU A 294 -11.88 -16.48 -11.71
C LEU A 294 -10.38 -16.73 -11.85
N LEU A 295 -9.86 -17.79 -11.19
CA LEU A 295 -8.45 -18.19 -11.30
C LEU A 295 -8.09 -18.59 -12.74
N ARG A 296 -8.93 -19.43 -13.38
CA ARG A 296 -8.72 -19.91 -14.75
C ARG A 296 -8.62 -18.76 -15.75
N ARG A 297 -9.61 -17.86 -15.75
CA ARG A 297 -9.62 -16.69 -16.65
C ARG A 297 -8.48 -15.73 -16.36
N GLY A 298 -8.19 -15.53 -15.08
CA GLY A 298 -7.09 -14.68 -14.69
C GLY A 298 -5.74 -15.23 -15.15
N MET A 299 -5.50 -16.53 -15.04
CA MET A 299 -4.28 -17.15 -15.58
C MET A 299 -4.18 -17.00 -17.10
N GLU A 300 -5.28 -17.17 -17.84
CA GLU A 300 -5.33 -16.93 -19.29
C GLU A 300 -5.01 -15.48 -19.66
N MET A 301 -5.47 -14.54 -18.85
CA MET A 301 -5.15 -13.12 -19.02
C MET A 301 -3.65 -12.84 -18.81
N ILE A 302 -3.02 -13.47 -17.81
CA ILE A 302 -1.57 -13.33 -17.57
C ILE A 302 -0.76 -14.04 -18.67
N GLU A 303 -1.22 -15.18 -19.16
CA GLU A 303 -0.61 -15.86 -20.33
C GLU A 303 -0.62 -14.96 -21.56
N GLY A 304 -1.76 -14.36 -21.88
CA GLY A 304 -1.85 -13.40 -22.99
C GLY A 304 -0.91 -12.20 -22.81
N LEU A 305 -0.76 -11.70 -21.57
CA LEU A 305 0.19 -10.65 -21.26
C LEU A 305 1.64 -11.13 -21.48
N TYR A 306 1.97 -12.35 -21.02
CA TYR A 306 3.28 -12.96 -21.19
C TYR A 306 3.64 -13.12 -22.66
N ASP A 307 2.72 -13.60 -23.48
CA ASP A 307 2.92 -13.76 -24.92
C ASP A 307 3.10 -12.43 -25.65
N SER A 308 2.45 -11.36 -25.17
CA SER A 308 2.59 -10.02 -25.76
C SER A 308 3.95 -9.36 -25.52
N MET A 309 4.75 -9.90 -24.62
CA MET A 309 6.07 -9.36 -24.25
C MET A 309 7.23 -10.05 -24.99
N ALA A 310 6.97 -10.68 -26.11
CA ALA A 310 7.96 -11.43 -26.90
C ALA A 310 9.02 -10.52 -27.57
#